data_d25f06301fc75ab5cfabf47ff130ff0d
#
_entry.id   d25f06301fc75ab5cfabf47ff130ff0d
#
_cell.length_a   1.000
_cell.length_b   1.000
_cell.length_c   1.000
_cell.angle_alpha   90.00
_cell.angle_beta   90.00
_cell.angle_gamma   90.00
#
_symmetry.space_group_name_H-M   'P 1'
#
loop_
_entity.id
_entity.type
_entity.pdbx_description
1 polymer ?
#
loop_
_entity_poly.entity_id
_entity_poly.type
_entity_poly.pdbx_seq_one_letter_code
_entity_poly.pdbx_strand_id
1 'polypeptide(L)'
;VTCRNHFPRDPKTCILQKTYTITDIVMDEHGRLKKLLLEKSYREGTFNLSSGKTSNFYVDGKQTTLSAEGAYLCGRLLYRLIRDHHENITGVGGMTLGADPLVTAVSIVSYLEDAPIPAFIVRKEPKGHGTDNYIEGKNNLQPGALVAVVEDVVTTGGTLVKVIDRVQSEGFRVGLVATVVDRQEGGAEALESRGYPLVSIFTRQQLIG
;
A
#
# COMPACT_ATOMS: atom_id res chain seq x y z
N VAL A 1 -21.48 -40.20 5.00
CA VAL A 1 -21.23 -40.24 3.56
C VAL A 1 -19.88 -39.58 3.33
N THR A 2 -18.83 -40.42 3.18
CA THR A 2 -17.42 -40.00 3.01
C THR A 2 -17.12 -39.89 1.52
N CYS A 3 -16.92 -38.70 1.02
CA CYS A 3 -16.33 -38.46 -0.31
C CYS A 3 -14.81 -38.45 -0.19
N ARG A 4 -14.15 -39.55 -0.58
CA ARG A 4 -12.70 -39.57 -0.81
C ARG A 4 -12.46 -39.15 -2.27
N ASN A 5 -11.91 -37.93 -2.48
CA ASN A 5 -11.36 -37.56 -3.78
C ASN A 5 -9.95 -38.13 -3.90
N HIS A 6 -9.81 -39.16 -4.76
CA HIS A 6 -8.52 -39.70 -5.20
C HIS A 6 -8.04 -38.87 -6.40
N PHE A 7 -6.99 -38.07 -6.21
CA PHE A 7 -6.18 -37.58 -7.33
C PHE A 7 -4.98 -38.51 -7.49
N PRO A 8 -4.73 -39.06 -8.71
CA PRO A 8 -3.54 -39.86 -8.96
C PRO A 8 -2.29 -38.97 -8.90
N ARG A 9 -1.37 -39.30 -8.00
CA ARG A 9 -0.03 -38.69 -7.96
C ARG A 9 0.85 -39.42 -8.96
N ASP A 10 1.22 -38.76 -10.06
CA ASP A 10 2.26 -39.20 -10.98
C ASP A 10 3.64 -39.08 -10.28
N PRO A 11 4.41 -40.19 -10.11
CA PRO A 11 5.67 -40.15 -9.36
C PRO A 11 6.86 -39.58 -10.12
N LYS A 12 6.69 -38.95 -11.29
CA LYS A 12 7.79 -38.49 -12.14
C LYS A 12 7.99 -36.98 -12.22
N THR A 13 7.28 -36.17 -11.44
CA THR A 13 7.59 -34.75 -11.38
C THR A 13 8.47 -34.46 -10.16
N CYS A 14 9.75 -34.82 -10.26
CA CYS A 14 10.78 -34.33 -9.36
C CYS A 14 10.99 -32.85 -9.68
N ILE A 15 10.14 -31.98 -9.13
CA ILE A 15 10.38 -30.53 -9.10
C ILE A 15 11.56 -30.35 -8.13
N LEU A 16 12.73 -30.00 -8.67
CA LEU A 16 13.84 -29.48 -7.92
C LEU A 16 13.30 -28.35 -7.03
N GLN A 17 13.05 -28.64 -5.76
CA GLN A 17 12.76 -27.65 -4.74
C GLN A 17 14.03 -26.82 -4.56
N LYS A 18 14.13 -25.71 -5.29
CA LYS A 18 15.08 -24.66 -4.96
C LYS A 18 14.74 -24.19 -3.54
N THR A 19 15.58 -24.54 -2.59
CA THR A 19 15.50 -23.99 -1.23
C THR A 19 15.91 -22.52 -1.31
N TYR A 20 14.92 -21.62 -1.38
CA TYR A 20 15.15 -20.20 -1.25
C TYR A 20 15.30 -19.86 0.24
N THR A 21 16.30 -19.07 0.59
CA THR A 21 16.39 -18.45 1.92
C THR A 21 15.31 -17.37 2.04
N ILE A 22 14.91 -17.02 3.26
CA ILE A 22 13.96 -15.91 3.50
C ILE A 22 14.48 -14.63 2.86
N THR A 23 15.80 -14.40 2.90
CA THR A 23 16.46 -13.25 2.28
C THR A 23 16.35 -13.26 0.75
N ASP A 24 16.48 -14.43 0.11
CA ASP A 24 16.35 -14.57 -1.35
C ASP A 24 14.91 -14.30 -1.80
N ILE A 25 13.92 -14.73 -1.02
CA ILE A 25 12.50 -14.49 -1.31
C ILE A 25 12.17 -13.00 -1.20
N VAL A 26 12.68 -12.30 -0.18
CA VAL A 26 12.44 -10.85 0.02
C VAL A 26 13.09 -10.03 -1.08
N MET A 27 14.32 -10.35 -1.46
CA MET A 27 15.02 -9.70 -2.58
C MET A 27 14.28 -9.92 -3.90
N ASP A 28 13.71 -11.13 -4.11
CA ASP A 28 12.92 -11.42 -5.29
C ASP A 28 11.61 -10.61 -5.33
N GLU A 29 10.86 -10.51 -4.24
CA GLU A 29 9.60 -9.74 -4.16
C GLU A 29 9.80 -8.25 -4.49
N HIS A 30 10.84 -7.62 -3.95
CA HIS A 30 11.15 -6.22 -4.21
C HIS A 30 11.56 -5.98 -5.67
N GLY A 31 12.44 -6.82 -6.22
CA GLY A 31 12.86 -6.75 -7.63
C GLY A 31 11.69 -7.01 -8.60
N ARG A 32 10.82 -7.97 -8.28
CA ARG A 32 9.62 -8.26 -9.07
C ARG A 32 8.64 -7.09 -9.07
N LEU A 33 8.40 -6.46 -7.91
CA LEU A 33 7.53 -5.29 -7.84
C LEU A 33 8.13 -4.11 -8.63
N LYS A 34 9.44 -3.86 -8.53
CA LYS A 34 10.12 -2.84 -9.35
C LYS A 34 9.88 -3.07 -10.83
N LYS A 35 10.07 -4.30 -11.31
CA LYS A 35 9.83 -4.67 -12.71
C LYS A 35 8.38 -4.40 -13.14
N LEU A 36 7.40 -4.82 -12.33
CA LEU A 36 5.98 -4.57 -12.62
C LEU A 36 5.63 -3.08 -12.66
N LEU A 37 6.18 -2.27 -11.76
CA LEU A 37 5.97 -0.82 -11.75
C LEU A 37 6.53 -0.17 -13.02
N LEU A 38 7.72 -0.57 -13.46
CA LEU A 38 8.31 -0.07 -14.70
C LEU A 38 7.52 -0.49 -15.94
N GLU A 39 7.05 -1.72 -16.01
CA GLU A 39 6.31 -2.25 -17.16
C GLU A 39 4.89 -1.72 -17.26
N LYS A 40 4.17 -1.61 -16.12
CA LYS A 40 2.75 -1.30 -16.11
C LYS A 40 2.42 0.14 -15.77
N SER A 41 3.12 0.73 -14.81
CA SER A 41 2.75 2.01 -14.19
C SER A 41 3.57 3.19 -14.69
N TYR A 42 4.83 2.98 -15.06
CA TYR A 42 5.74 4.03 -15.50
C TYR A 42 5.56 4.36 -16.99
N ARG A 43 5.54 5.64 -17.31
CA ARG A 43 5.51 6.16 -18.69
C ARG A 43 6.43 7.37 -18.80
N GLU A 44 7.26 7.40 -19.86
CA GLU A 44 8.03 8.58 -20.24
C GLU A 44 7.20 9.45 -21.19
N GLY A 45 7.37 10.76 -21.09
CA GLY A 45 6.66 11.74 -21.92
C GLY A 45 6.43 13.04 -21.18
N THR A 46 5.82 14.01 -21.85
CA THR A 46 5.46 15.29 -21.24
C THR A 46 4.05 15.20 -20.65
N PHE A 47 3.93 15.34 -19.34
CA PHE A 47 2.67 15.22 -18.61
C PHE A 47 2.39 16.49 -17.81
N ASN A 48 1.18 17.01 -17.90
CA ASN A 48 0.71 18.09 -17.02
C ASN A 48 0.12 17.46 -15.75
N LEU A 49 0.72 17.76 -14.61
CA LEU A 49 0.28 17.27 -13.32
C LEU A 49 -0.90 18.10 -12.80
N SER A 50 -1.70 17.53 -11.89
CA SER A 50 -2.79 18.23 -11.20
C SER A 50 -2.33 19.46 -10.42
N SER A 51 -1.04 19.54 -10.07
CA SER A 51 -0.39 20.70 -9.45
C SER A 51 -0.11 21.85 -10.44
N GLY A 52 -0.41 21.70 -11.74
CA GLY A 52 -0.07 22.63 -12.80
C GLY A 52 1.37 22.58 -13.29
N LYS A 53 2.21 21.73 -12.70
CA LYS A 53 3.61 21.54 -13.15
C LYS A 53 3.68 20.53 -14.29
N THR A 54 4.67 20.71 -15.18
CA THR A 54 5.00 19.73 -16.21
C THR A 54 6.03 18.74 -15.68
N SER A 55 5.83 17.45 -15.98
CA SER A 55 6.76 16.38 -15.67
C SER A 55 7.14 15.61 -16.95
N ASN A 56 8.37 15.11 -17.01
CA ASN A 56 8.87 14.27 -18.12
C ASN A 56 8.54 12.78 -17.94
N PHE A 57 7.84 12.41 -16.87
CA PHE A 57 7.38 11.06 -16.61
C PHE A 57 6.06 11.08 -15.84
N TYR A 58 5.34 9.97 -15.91
CA TYR A 58 4.12 9.73 -15.15
C TYR A 58 4.15 8.34 -14.53
N VAL A 59 3.61 8.20 -13.31
CA VAL A 59 3.44 6.92 -12.64
C VAL A 59 1.97 6.76 -12.25
N ASP A 60 1.26 5.80 -12.88
CA ASP A 60 -0.06 5.38 -12.43
C ASP A 60 0.06 4.09 -11.63
N GLY A 61 0.15 4.22 -10.30
CA GLY A 61 0.30 3.09 -9.40
C GLY A 61 -0.79 2.04 -9.56
N LYS A 62 -2.01 2.45 -9.92
CA LYS A 62 -3.18 1.57 -10.05
C LYS A 62 -3.01 0.50 -11.13
N GLN A 63 -2.23 0.76 -12.18
CA GLN A 63 -1.94 -0.26 -13.21
C GLN A 63 -1.18 -1.46 -12.64
N THR A 64 -0.37 -1.25 -11.60
CA THR A 64 0.32 -2.31 -10.86
C THR A 64 -0.52 -2.83 -9.70
N THR A 65 -1.04 -1.93 -8.84
CA THR A 65 -1.73 -2.33 -7.60
C THR A 65 -3.05 -3.06 -7.83
N LEU A 66 -3.67 -2.90 -9.01
CA LEU A 66 -4.86 -3.64 -9.44
C LEU A 66 -4.55 -4.92 -10.24
N SER A 67 -3.27 -5.20 -10.53
CA SER A 67 -2.89 -6.50 -11.11
C SER A 67 -2.72 -7.53 -9.98
N ALA A 68 -3.02 -8.81 -10.27
CA ALA A 68 -3.00 -9.85 -9.24
C ALA A 68 -1.64 -9.98 -8.53
N GLU A 69 -0.54 -10.04 -9.31
CA GLU A 69 0.81 -10.11 -8.75
C GLU A 69 1.21 -8.79 -8.05
N GLY A 70 0.89 -7.65 -8.65
CA GLY A 70 1.20 -6.35 -8.06
C GLY A 70 0.47 -6.09 -6.75
N ALA A 71 -0.82 -6.45 -6.66
CA ALA A 71 -1.59 -6.37 -5.42
C ALA A 71 -0.94 -7.23 -4.31
N TYR A 72 -0.59 -8.48 -4.64
CA TYR A 72 0.09 -9.39 -3.72
C TYR A 72 1.42 -8.81 -3.21
N LEU A 73 2.29 -8.38 -4.13
CA LEU A 73 3.62 -7.86 -3.79
C LEU A 73 3.53 -6.55 -2.98
N CYS A 74 2.64 -5.63 -3.38
CA CYS A 74 2.40 -4.40 -2.61
C CYS A 74 1.90 -4.70 -1.20
N GLY A 75 0.94 -5.63 -1.06
CA GLY A 75 0.42 -6.04 0.24
C GLY A 75 1.50 -6.62 1.15
N ARG A 76 2.34 -7.51 0.62
CA ARG A 76 3.46 -8.14 1.34
C ARG A 76 4.50 -7.12 1.81
N LEU A 77 4.96 -6.28 0.89
CA LEU A 77 6.02 -5.31 1.18
C LEU A 77 5.53 -4.18 2.10
N LEU A 78 4.31 -3.67 1.90
CA LEU A 78 3.72 -2.69 2.81
C LEU A 78 3.46 -3.27 4.20
N TYR A 79 2.98 -4.51 4.30
CA TYR A 79 2.78 -5.17 5.58
C TYR A 79 4.09 -5.28 6.38
N ARG A 80 5.18 -5.76 5.74
CA ARG A 80 6.50 -5.81 6.38
C ARG A 80 6.96 -4.42 6.80
N LEU A 81 6.88 -3.44 5.90
CA LEU A 81 7.25 -2.07 6.19
C LEU A 81 6.48 -1.52 7.41
N ILE A 82 5.18 -1.81 7.53
CA ILE A 82 4.38 -1.41 8.69
C ILE A 82 4.89 -2.08 9.97
N ARG A 83 5.18 -3.38 9.94
CA ARG A 83 5.65 -4.12 11.12
C ARG A 83 7.06 -3.73 11.55
N ASP A 84 7.96 -3.51 10.59
CA ASP A 84 9.34 -3.12 10.85
C ASP A 84 9.44 -1.73 11.50
N HIS A 85 8.52 -0.81 11.16
CA HIS A 85 8.52 0.54 11.71
C HIS A 85 7.67 0.69 12.96
N HIS A 86 6.58 -0.07 13.09
CA HIS A 86 5.68 0.08 14.24
C HIS A 86 4.80 -1.15 14.48
N GLU A 87 5.21 -2.02 15.39
CA GLU A 87 4.48 -3.28 15.73
C GLU A 87 3.06 -3.05 16.26
N ASN A 88 2.81 -1.90 16.92
CA ASN A 88 1.52 -1.61 17.56
C ASN A 88 0.47 -0.98 16.62
N ILE A 89 0.72 -0.94 15.30
CA ILE A 89 -0.28 -0.48 14.35
C ILE A 89 -1.40 -1.52 14.26
N THR A 90 -2.64 -1.06 14.47
CA THR A 90 -3.85 -1.87 14.55
C THR A 90 -4.89 -1.52 13.48
N GLY A 91 -4.52 -0.74 12.48
CA GLY A 91 -5.34 -0.41 11.32
C GLY A 91 -4.53 0.11 10.16
N VAL A 92 -5.00 -0.06 8.94
CA VAL A 92 -4.37 0.49 7.73
C VAL A 92 -5.42 1.16 6.85
N GLY A 93 -5.15 2.36 6.37
CA GLY A 93 -6.09 3.11 5.55
C GLY A 93 -5.44 4.08 4.58
N GLY A 94 -6.26 4.69 3.73
CA GLY A 94 -5.81 5.68 2.77
C GLY A 94 -6.93 6.22 1.90
N MET A 95 -6.60 7.16 1.02
CA MET A 95 -7.58 7.83 0.17
C MET A 95 -8.02 6.94 -1.00
N THR A 96 -9.34 6.83 -1.20
CA THR A 96 -9.89 6.20 -2.40
C THR A 96 -9.48 7.01 -3.66
N LEU A 97 -9.19 6.39 -4.81
CA LEU A 97 -9.11 4.99 -5.23
C LEU A 97 -7.71 4.39 -5.10
N GLY A 98 -6.66 5.22 -4.94
CA GLY A 98 -5.26 4.78 -4.98
C GLY A 98 -4.93 3.78 -3.87
N ALA A 99 -5.44 4.04 -2.67
CA ALA A 99 -5.17 3.19 -1.52
C ALA A 99 -6.06 1.94 -1.43
N ASP A 100 -7.24 1.90 -2.07
CA ASP A 100 -8.21 0.81 -1.89
C ASP A 100 -7.61 -0.60 -2.11
N PRO A 101 -6.88 -0.86 -3.21
CA PRO A 101 -6.25 -2.16 -3.41
C PRO A 101 -5.13 -2.46 -2.40
N LEU A 102 -4.42 -1.43 -1.95
CA LEU A 102 -3.30 -1.57 -1.02
C LEU A 102 -3.77 -1.95 0.38
N VAL A 103 -4.73 -1.21 0.93
CA VAL A 103 -5.25 -1.47 2.28
C VAL A 103 -5.90 -2.85 2.38
N THR A 104 -6.62 -3.27 1.32
CA THR A 104 -7.21 -4.60 1.24
C THR A 104 -6.12 -5.67 1.17
N ALA A 105 -5.08 -5.49 0.34
CA ALA A 105 -3.99 -6.43 0.23
C ALA A 105 -3.20 -6.57 1.54
N VAL A 106 -2.89 -5.46 2.22
CA VAL A 106 -2.23 -5.46 3.55
C VAL A 106 -3.09 -6.19 4.57
N SER A 107 -4.40 -5.94 4.60
CA SER A 107 -5.31 -6.59 5.54
C SER A 107 -5.35 -8.11 5.32
N ILE A 108 -5.42 -8.58 4.07
CA ILE A 108 -5.38 -10.01 3.73
C ILE A 108 -4.03 -10.62 4.17
N VAL A 109 -2.91 -9.99 3.82
CA VAL A 109 -1.58 -10.48 4.21
C VAL A 109 -1.44 -10.56 5.72
N SER A 110 -1.87 -9.53 6.45
CA SER A 110 -1.79 -9.50 7.92
C SER A 110 -2.59 -10.62 8.58
N TYR A 111 -3.74 -11.00 8.00
CA TYR A 111 -4.53 -12.14 8.46
C TYR A 111 -3.82 -13.48 8.22
N LEU A 112 -3.18 -13.64 7.06
CA LEU A 112 -2.42 -14.85 6.73
C LEU A 112 -1.13 -15.00 7.57
N GLU A 113 -0.61 -13.91 8.12
CA GLU A 113 0.55 -13.89 9.02
C GLU A 113 0.14 -13.94 10.52
N ASP A 114 -1.11 -14.30 10.83
CA ASP A 114 -1.67 -14.39 12.20
C ASP A 114 -1.55 -13.11 13.05
N ALA A 115 -1.43 -11.95 12.40
CA ALA A 115 -1.31 -10.64 13.05
C ALA A 115 -2.22 -9.59 12.35
N PRO A 116 -3.56 -9.75 12.44
CA PRO A 116 -4.52 -9.05 11.60
C PRO A 116 -4.52 -7.53 11.82
N ILE A 117 -4.50 -6.79 10.71
CA ILE A 117 -4.64 -5.33 10.65
C ILE A 117 -5.88 -5.04 9.79
N PRO A 118 -7.03 -4.62 10.37
CA PRO A 118 -8.20 -4.25 9.61
C PRO A 118 -7.95 -3.02 8.72
N ALA A 119 -8.59 -3.02 7.56
CA ALA A 119 -8.53 -1.93 6.60
C ALA A 119 -9.65 -0.92 6.80
N PHE A 120 -9.36 0.35 6.47
CA PHE A 120 -10.36 1.40 6.32
C PHE A 120 -10.06 2.24 5.06
N ILE A 121 -11.10 2.90 4.53
CA ILE A 121 -10.99 3.74 3.33
C ILE A 121 -11.41 5.15 3.68
N VAL A 122 -10.62 6.14 3.25
CA VAL A 122 -10.93 7.57 3.39
C VAL A 122 -11.53 8.06 2.07
N ARG A 123 -12.78 8.50 2.12
CA ARG A 123 -13.52 9.03 0.95
C ARG A 123 -13.03 10.43 0.60
N LYS A 124 -13.08 10.79 -0.69
CA LYS A 124 -12.80 12.18 -1.12
C LYS A 124 -13.87 13.16 -0.66
N GLU A 125 -15.14 12.70 -0.69
CA GLU A 125 -16.32 13.46 -0.29
C GLU A 125 -17.08 12.71 0.82
N PRO A 126 -17.79 13.42 1.70
CA PRO A 126 -18.54 12.78 2.77
C PRO A 126 -19.71 11.95 2.20
N LYS A 127 -20.17 11.00 2.97
CA LYS A 127 -21.36 10.22 2.61
C LYS A 127 -22.60 11.11 2.70
N GLY A 128 -23.26 11.33 1.58
CA GLY A 128 -24.27 12.37 1.33
C GLY A 128 -25.62 12.27 2.07
N HIS A 129 -25.74 11.58 3.22
CA HIS A 129 -26.93 11.54 4.03
C HIS A 129 -26.58 11.60 5.53
N GLY A 130 -26.64 12.79 6.11
CA GLY A 130 -26.86 13.00 7.56
C GLY A 130 -25.66 12.94 8.49
N THR A 131 -24.48 12.50 8.05
CA THR A 131 -23.25 12.55 8.84
C THR A 131 -22.06 12.81 7.93
N ASP A 132 -21.16 13.71 8.33
CA ASP A 132 -19.88 13.99 7.66
C ASP A 132 -18.91 12.80 7.79
N ASN A 133 -19.36 11.59 7.40
CA ASN A 133 -18.58 10.38 7.52
C ASN A 133 -17.66 10.22 6.30
N TYR A 134 -16.37 10.47 6.51
CA TYR A 134 -15.33 10.30 5.51
C TYR A 134 -14.66 8.92 5.55
N ILE A 135 -14.88 8.11 6.61
CA ILE A 135 -14.15 6.85 6.80
C ILE A 135 -15.09 5.66 6.73
N GLU A 136 -14.88 4.80 5.75
CA GLU A 136 -15.53 3.49 5.66
C GLU A 136 -14.66 2.45 6.40
N GLY A 137 -15.30 1.48 7.06
CA GLY A 137 -14.61 0.43 7.81
C GLY A 137 -14.15 0.83 9.22
N LYS A 138 -14.41 2.05 9.68
CA LYS A 138 -13.96 2.54 11.00
C LYS A 138 -14.48 1.68 12.18
N ASN A 139 -15.63 1.02 12.03
CA ASN A 139 -16.19 0.17 13.07
C ASN A 139 -15.38 -1.11 13.34
N ASN A 140 -14.42 -1.46 12.47
CA ASN A 140 -13.48 -2.55 12.69
C ASN A 140 -12.26 -2.13 13.52
N LEU A 141 -12.14 -0.83 13.85
CA LEU A 141 -11.04 -0.27 14.63
C LEU A 141 -11.48 0.01 16.06
N GLN A 142 -10.57 -0.17 17.01
CA GLN A 142 -10.81 0.26 18.39
C GLN A 142 -10.73 1.79 18.50
N PRO A 143 -11.49 2.43 19.42
CA PRO A 143 -11.34 3.85 19.69
C PRO A 143 -9.89 4.22 20.02
N GLY A 144 -9.36 5.27 19.41
CA GLY A 144 -7.98 5.71 19.59
C GLY A 144 -6.92 4.81 18.92
N ALA A 145 -7.32 3.92 18.01
CA ALA A 145 -6.42 3.04 17.28
C ALA A 145 -5.24 3.78 16.67
N LEU A 146 -4.06 3.18 16.74
CA LEU A 146 -2.88 3.63 16.02
C LEU A 146 -2.87 3.01 14.63
N VAL A 147 -2.87 3.84 13.59
CA VAL A 147 -3.04 3.36 12.21
C VAL A 147 -1.90 3.75 11.29
N ALA A 148 -1.67 2.94 10.26
CA ALA A 148 -0.86 3.31 9.11
C ALA A 148 -1.74 3.98 8.04
N VAL A 149 -1.22 5.03 7.42
CA VAL A 149 -1.82 5.69 6.25
C VAL A 149 -0.97 5.39 5.03
N VAL A 150 -1.60 4.87 3.97
CA VAL A 150 -0.89 4.44 2.76
C VAL A 150 -1.43 5.11 1.51
N GLU A 151 -0.56 5.27 0.50
CA GLU A 151 -0.89 5.79 -0.84
C GLU A 151 -0.13 4.98 -1.89
N ASP A 152 -0.64 4.90 -3.13
CA ASP A 152 0.07 4.23 -4.22
C ASP A 152 1.26 5.08 -4.71
N VAL A 153 1.06 6.36 -4.96
CA VAL A 153 2.10 7.28 -5.45
C VAL A 153 2.00 8.63 -4.77
N VAL A 154 3.09 9.08 -4.15
CA VAL A 154 3.18 10.41 -3.54
C VAL A 154 3.91 11.36 -4.46
N THR A 155 3.30 12.53 -4.72
CA THR A 155 3.89 13.66 -5.45
C THR A 155 4.20 14.79 -4.46
N THR A 156 3.20 15.60 -4.12
CA THR A 156 3.32 16.73 -3.20
C THR A 156 2.82 16.44 -1.78
N GLY A 157 2.31 15.24 -1.53
CA GLY A 157 1.81 14.82 -0.22
C GLY A 157 0.43 15.34 0.18
N GLY A 158 -0.18 16.23 -0.60
CA GLY A 158 -1.44 16.88 -0.23
C GLY A 158 -2.62 15.92 0.03
N THR A 159 -2.66 14.77 -0.65
CA THR A 159 -3.65 13.72 -0.40
C THR A 159 -3.46 13.11 1.00
N LEU A 160 -2.22 12.72 1.33
CA LEU A 160 -1.89 12.13 2.62
C LEU A 160 -2.15 13.09 3.78
N VAL A 161 -1.84 14.39 3.61
CA VAL A 161 -2.18 15.42 4.60
C VAL A 161 -3.67 15.42 4.90
N LYS A 162 -4.53 15.41 3.87
CA LYS A 162 -5.99 15.34 4.06
C LYS A 162 -6.44 14.05 4.76
N VAL A 163 -5.80 12.92 4.44
CA VAL A 163 -6.08 11.64 5.10
C VAL A 163 -5.73 11.70 6.57
N ILE A 164 -4.55 12.22 6.91
CA ILE A 164 -4.09 12.39 8.30
C ILE A 164 -5.11 13.24 9.09
N ASP A 165 -5.49 14.41 8.55
CA ASP A 165 -6.44 15.30 9.21
C ASP A 165 -7.80 14.60 9.45
N ARG A 166 -8.32 13.84 8.48
CA ARG A 166 -9.58 13.10 8.61
C ARG A 166 -9.49 11.95 9.61
N VAL A 167 -8.39 11.21 9.60
CA VAL A 167 -8.13 10.12 10.53
C VAL A 167 -8.09 10.64 11.97
N GLN A 168 -7.41 11.76 12.19
CA GLN A 168 -7.32 12.41 13.50
C GLN A 168 -8.66 12.99 13.96
N SER A 169 -9.46 13.58 13.06
CA SER A 169 -10.79 14.10 13.39
C SER A 169 -11.76 13.00 13.83
N GLU A 170 -11.55 11.76 13.41
CA GLU A 170 -12.32 10.59 13.85
C GLU A 170 -11.77 9.95 15.15
N GLY A 171 -10.75 10.58 15.78
CA GLY A 171 -10.17 10.13 17.05
C GLY A 171 -9.13 9.02 16.94
N PHE A 172 -8.65 8.69 15.74
CA PHE A 172 -7.54 7.77 15.53
C PHE A 172 -6.20 8.49 15.55
N ARG A 173 -5.12 7.74 15.76
CA ARG A 173 -3.75 8.25 15.77
C ARG A 173 -2.97 7.69 14.57
N VAL A 174 -2.23 8.54 13.88
CA VAL A 174 -1.37 8.09 12.78
C VAL A 174 0.01 7.75 13.32
N GLY A 175 0.44 6.49 13.16
CA GLY A 175 1.74 6.00 13.60
C GLY A 175 2.74 5.84 12.46
N LEU A 176 2.25 5.71 11.21
CA LEU A 176 3.09 5.55 10.04
C LEU A 176 2.40 6.16 8.81
N VAL A 177 3.19 6.81 7.96
CA VAL A 177 2.78 7.24 6.62
C VAL A 177 3.67 6.56 5.60
N ALA A 178 3.06 5.79 4.69
CA ALA A 178 3.81 5.00 3.73
C ALA A 178 3.28 5.10 2.30
N THR A 179 4.15 4.81 1.33
CA THR A 179 3.76 4.78 -0.09
C THR A 179 4.48 3.67 -0.85
N VAL A 180 3.90 3.24 -1.96
CA VAL A 180 4.60 2.35 -2.88
C VAL A 180 5.69 3.11 -3.63
N VAL A 181 5.38 4.30 -4.16
CA VAL A 181 6.35 5.14 -4.89
C VAL A 181 6.34 6.58 -4.37
N ASP A 182 7.47 7.04 -3.86
CA ASP A 182 7.74 8.46 -3.64
C ASP A 182 8.39 9.07 -4.88
N ARG A 183 7.70 10.02 -5.52
CA ARG A 183 8.21 10.72 -6.71
C ARG A 183 9.29 11.75 -6.41
N GLN A 184 9.58 12.02 -5.13
CA GLN A 184 10.57 13.01 -4.69
C GLN A 184 10.26 14.43 -5.24
N GLU A 185 8.98 14.83 -5.19
CA GLU A 185 8.49 16.13 -5.68
C GLU A 185 7.95 17.02 -4.52
N GLY A 186 8.55 16.91 -3.34
CA GLY A 186 8.24 17.74 -2.15
C GLY A 186 7.23 17.09 -1.19
N GLY A 187 6.77 15.85 -1.46
CA GLY A 187 5.79 15.17 -0.62
C GLY A 187 6.35 14.73 0.72
N ALA A 188 7.56 14.19 0.73
CA ALA A 188 8.24 13.77 1.95
C ALA A 188 8.49 14.97 2.89
N GLU A 189 9.00 16.06 2.37
CA GLU A 189 9.28 17.30 3.12
C GLU A 189 8.00 17.94 3.68
N ALA A 190 6.91 17.92 2.90
CA ALA A 190 5.62 18.45 3.34
C ALA A 190 5.03 17.62 4.49
N LEU A 191 5.18 16.30 4.47
CA LEU A 191 4.72 15.40 5.53
C LEU A 191 5.63 15.50 6.77
N GLU A 192 6.94 15.53 6.58
CA GLU A 192 7.91 15.67 7.67
C GLU A 192 7.72 16.98 8.46
N SER A 193 7.44 18.09 7.77
CA SER A 193 7.13 19.39 8.42
C SER A 193 5.91 19.32 9.35
N ARG A 194 5.05 18.31 9.19
CA ARG A 194 3.88 18.05 10.05
C ARG A 194 4.15 16.96 11.10
N GLY A 195 5.39 16.44 11.18
CA GLY A 195 5.79 15.41 12.11
C GLY A 195 5.48 13.98 11.64
N TYR A 196 5.23 13.79 10.34
CA TYR A 196 4.93 12.48 9.73
C TYR A 196 5.96 12.13 8.64
N PRO A 197 7.11 11.55 8.99
CA PRO A 197 8.08 11.11 7.97
C PRO A 197 7.43 10.10 7.01
N LEU A 198 7.68 10.30 5.71
CA LEU A 198 7.21 9.39 4.67
C LEU A 198 8.17 8.22 4.52
N VAL A 199 7.65 7.00 4.59
CA VAL A 199 8.39 5.79 4.25
C VAL A 199 7.89 5.24 2.92
N SER A 200 8.78 4.86 2.01
CA SER A 200 8.42 4.36 0.68
C SER A 200 9.03 3.00 0.40
N ILE A 201 8.31 2.16 -0.39
CA ILE A 201 8.92 0.95 -0.94
C ILE A 201 9.97 1.34 -1.98
N PHE A 202 9.65 2.32 -2.83
CA PHE A 202 10.59 2.88 -3.81
C PHE A 202 10.55 4.41 -3.79
N THR A 203 11.71 5.01 -3.85
CA THR A 203 11.83 6.39 -4.33
C THR A 203 11.89 6.40 -5.87
N ARG A 204 11.62 7.56 -6.48
CA ARG A 204 11.84 7.76 -7.92
C ARG A 204 13.25 7.32 -8.34
N GLN A 205 14.27 7.75 -7.60
CA GLN A 205 15.67 7.42 -7.89
C GLN A 205 15.92 5.90 -7.85
N GLN A 206 15.35 5.19 -6.90
CA GLN A 206 15.47 3.72 -6.83
C GLN A 206 14.71 3.02 -7.95
N LEU A 207 13.61 3.63 -8.43
CA LEU A 207 12.78 3.04 -9.48
C LEU A 207 13.42 3.18 -10.86
N ILE A 208 13.89 4.37 -11.22
CA ILE A 208 14.35 4.70 -12.58
C ILE A 208 15.83 5.09 -12.70
N GLY A 209 16.58 5.13 -11.61
CA GLY A 209 18.03 5.38 -11.57
C GLY A 209 18.33 6.85 -11.43
#